data_f7613a23d848cfa570e827a7dcf56fb6
#
_entry.id   f7613a23d848cfa570e827a7dcf56fb6
#
_cell.length_a   1.000
_cell.length_b   1.000
_cell.length_c   1.000
_cell.angle_alpha   90.00
_cell.angle_beta   90.00
_cell.angle_gamma   90.00
#
_symmetry.space_group_name_H-M   'P 1'
#
loop_
_entity.id
_entity.type
_entity.pdbx_description
1 polymer ?
#
loop_
_entity_poly.entity_id
_entity_poly.type
_entity_poly.pdbx_seq_one_letter_code
_entity_poly.pdbx_strand_id
1 'polypeptide(L)'
;LIGFILKYAEKDTDIYKLACELSKEAYNYFKKNFPLESMHESACFVELYHYMKECSIFNLLDMEEFKKMLQKQIKQVITYDTKIWSTDYICKPSLFINSKSSDFYLENKEICDFEYQFILKTQNEDGSWGVTWEWNDYPEEWAISKNWWQSDIIIKNIKYIREFNL
;
A
#
# COMPACT_ATOMS: atom_id res chain seq x y z
N LEU A 1 -4.81 10.29 5.49
CA LEU A 1 -5.56 11.55 5.66
C LEU A 1 -4.76 12.76 5.18
N ILE A 2 -3.48 12.94 5.62
CA ILE A 2 -2.66 14.11 5.23
C ILE A 2 -2.60 14.27 3.71
N GLY A 3 -2.25 13.21 2.96
CA GLY A 3 -2.18 13.25 1.50
C GLY A 3 -3.50 13.66 0.84
N PHE A 4 -4.63 13.20 1.37
CA PHE A 4 -5.96 13.61 0.91
C PHE A 4 -6.17 15.13 1.09
N ILE A 5 -5.78 15.68 2.24
CA ILE A 5 -5.88 17.12 2.49
C ILE A 5 -5.00 17.91 1.52
N LEU A 6 -3.76 17.46 1.29
CA LEU A 6 -2.85 18.10 0.32
C LEU A 6 -3.42 18.12 -1.10
N LYS A 7 -4.26 17.14 -1.45
CA LYS A 7 -4.86 17.05 -2.79
C LYS A 7 -6.13 17.89 -2.93
N TYR A 8 -6.98 17.93 -1.92
CA TYR A 8 -8.35 18.43 -2.06
C TYR A 8 -8.64 19.73 -1.29
N ALA A 9 -7.82 20.12 -0.32
CA ALA A 9 -8.01 21.38 0.39
C ALA A 9 -7.42 22.57 -0.40
N GLU A 10 -8.04 23.73 -0.23
CA GLU A 10 -7.52 24.99 -0.78
C GLU A 10 -6.20 25.37 -0.08
N LYS A 11 -5.19 25.78 -0.86
CA LYS A 11 -3.80 25.96 -0.41
C LYS A 11 -3.59 27.07 0.62
N ASP A 12 -4.49 28.04 0.71
CA ASP A 12 -4.44 29.17 1.65
C ASP A 12 -5.11 28.85 3.00
N THR A 13 -5.79 27.71 3.13
CA THR A 13 -6.47 27.30 4.36
C THR A 13 -5.51 26.83 5.44
N ASP A 14 -5.93 26.98 6.71
CA ASP A 14 -5.13 26.55 7.86
C ASP A 14 -4.97 25.03 7.89
N ILE A 15 -5.99 24.27 7.42
CA ILE A 15 -5.91 22.81 7.34
C ILE A 15 -4.86 22.35 6.30
N TYR A 16 -4.71 23.06 5.18
CA TYR A 16 -3.67 22.78 4.19
C TYR A 16 -2.27 23.06 4.77
N LYS A 17 -2.11 24.21 5.44
CA LYS A 17 -0.84 24.57 6.10
C LYS A 17 -0.44 23.54 7.14
N LEU A 18 -1.41 23.12 7.99
CA LEU A 18 -1.20 22.06 8.97
C LEU A 18 -0.79 20.73 8.28
N ALA A 19 -1.43 20.35 7.19
CA ALA A 19 -1.06 19.15 6.44
C ALA A 19 0.37 19.22 5.89
N CYS A 20 0.83 20.41 5.46
CA CYS A 20 2.21 20.62 5.04
C CYS A 20 3.21 20.46 6.21
N GLU A 21 2.89 20.97 7.40
CA GLU A 21 3.71 20.82 8.60
C GLU A 21 3.78 19.34 9.03
N LEU A 22 2.63 18.69 9.14
CA LEU A 22 2.55 17.27 9.49
C LEU A 22 3.26 16.35 8.46
N SER A 23 3.29 16.74 7.18
CA SER A 23 4.06 16.00 6.17
C SER A 23 5.55 16.05 6.45
N LYS A 24 6.09 17.20 6.87
CA LYS A 24 7.50 17.35 7.27
C LYS A 24 7.82 16.55 8.53
N GLU A 25 6.93 16.62 9.53
CA GLU A 25 7.08 15.85 10.77
C GLU A 25 7.07 14.34 10.48
N ALA A 26 6.12 13.87 9.67
CA ALA A 26 6.02 12.47 9.27
C ALA A 26 7.29 12.01 8.52
N TYR A 27 7.81 12.81 7.60
CA TYR A 27 9.06 12.50 6.90
C TYR A 27 10.26 12.41 7.85
N ASN A 28 10.38 13.35 8.78
CA ASN A 28 11.45 13.34 9.80
C ASN A 28 11.31 12.12 10.73
N TYR A 29 10.09 11.77 11.11
CA TYR A 29 9.81 10.55 11.87
C TYR A 29 10.25 9.30 11.10
N PHE A 30 9.89 9.20 9.82
CA PHE A 30 10.29 8.10 8.95
C PHE A 30 11.82 7.96 8.88
N LYS A 31 12.53 9.07 8.65
CA LYS A 31 14.01 9.07 8.61
C LYS A 31 14.62 8.59 9.92
N LYS A 32 14.08 9.04 11.04
CA LYS A 32 14.60 8.70 12.38
C LYS A 32 14.38 7.23 12.75
N ASN A 33 13.24 6.66 12.33
CA ASN A 33 12.81 5.33 12.73
C ASN A 33 13.01 4.27 11.62
N PHE A 34 13.68 4.65 10.53
CA PHE A 34 13.97 3.73 9.43
C PHE A 34 14.95 2.62 9.86
N PRO A 35 14.69 1.35 9.49
CA PRO A 35 13.51 0.84 8.80
C PRO A 35 12.31 0.61 9.74
N LEU A 36 11.09 0.81 9.21
CA LEU A 36 9.85 0.51 9.92
C LEU A 36 9.53 -0.99 9.86
N GLU A 37 9.02 -1.54 10.95
CA GLU A 37 8.59 -2.94 11.01
C GLU A 37 7.17 -3.14 10.46
N SER A 38 6.31 -2.14 10.61
CA SER A 38 4.90 -2.22 10.23
C SER A 38 4.70 -1.99 8.72
N MET A 39 4.09 -2.98 8.04
CA MET A 39 3.67 -2.85 6.65
C MET A 39 2.60 -1.77 6.46
N HIS A 40 1.70 -1.59 7.44
CA HIS A 40 0.65 -0.57 7.38
C HIS A 40 1.18 0.84 7.53
N GLU A 41 2.14 1.02 8.43
CA GLU A 41 2.82 2.30 8.59
C GLU A 41 3.61 2.65 7.32
N SER A 42 4.32 1.67 6.77
CA SER A 42 5.04 1.82 5.50
C SER A 42 4.09 2.22 4.35
N ALA A 43 2.89 1.62 4.28
CA ALA A 43 1.90 1.97 3.28
C ALA A 43 1.42 3.43 3.42
N CYS A 44 1.28 3.94 4.64
CA CYS A 44 0.94 5.35 4.86
C CYS A 44 1.98 6.31 4.26
N PHE A 45 3.28 5.99 4.35
CA PHE A 45 4.34 6.79 3.76
C PHE A 45 4.40 6.68 2.23
N VAL A 46 4.15 5.50 1.68
CA VAL A 46 4.03 5.31 0.22
C VAL A 46 2.85 6.13 -0.33
N GLU A 47 1.71 6.11 0.34
CA GLU A 47 0.55 6.92 -0.05
C GLU A 47 0.84 8.43 0.07
N LEU A 48 1.52 8.87 1.12
CA LEU A 48 1.94 10.27 1.25
C LEU A 48 2.83 10.70 0.07
N TYR A 49 3.81 9.87 -0.29
CA TYR A 49 4.68 10.11 -1.45
C TYR A 49 3.86 10.23 -2.75
N HIS A 50 2.92 9.32 -2.99
CA HIS A 50 2.07 9.33 -4.19
C HIS A 50 1.23 10.61 -4.27
N TYR A 51 0.58 11.02 -3.17
CA TYR A 51 -0.19 12.26 -3.14
C TYR A 51 0.68 13.49 -3.40
N MET A 52 1.85 13.58 -2.78
CA MET A 52 2.76 14.70 -2.99
C MET A 52 3.24 14.78 -4.44
N LYS A 53 3.57 13.63 -5.05
CA LYS A 53 3.97 13.55 -6.46
C LYS A 53 2.82 13.96 -7.39
N GLU A 54 1.62 13.43 -7.17
CA GLU A 54 0.42 13.75 -7.95
C GLU A 54 0.07 15.25 -7.89
N CYS A 55 0.22 15.85 -6.72
CA CYS A 55 -0.03 17.28 -6.51
C CYS A 55 1.16 18.17 -6.89
N SER A 56 2.27 17.61 -7.41
CA SER A 56 3.49 18.34 -7.74
C SER A 56 4.08 19.15 -6.56
N ILE A 57 3.98 18.59 -5.35
CA ILE A 57 4.50 19.21 -4.12
C ILE A 57 5.93 18.71 -3.89
N PHE A 58 6.90 19.33 -4.56
CA PHE A 58 8.32 18.93 -4.52
C PHE A 58 9.20 19.78 -3.61
N ASN A 59 8.64 20.86 -3.05
CA ASN A 59 9.37 21.84 -2.25
C ASN A 59 9.26 21.64 -0.73
N LEU A 60 8.43 20.72 -0.28
CA LEU A 60 8.22 20.45 1.15
C LEU A 60 9.26 19.49 1.73
N LEU A 61 9.65 18.48 0.96
CA LEU A 61 10.54 17.38 1.35
C LEU A 61 11.58 17.16 0.25
N ASP A 62 12.69 16.49 0.60
CA ASP A 62 13.55 15.87 -0.40
C ASP A 62 12.87 14.63 -0.98
N MET A 63 12.13 14.82 -2.06
CA MET A 63 11.35 13.76 -2.70
C MET A 63 12.21 12.63 -3.27
N GLU A 64 13.45 12.94 -3.72
CA GLU A 64 14.37 11.93 -4.23
C GLU A 64 14.95 11.06 -3.10
N GLU A 65 15.31 11.66 -1.98
CA GLU A 65 15.71 10.94 -0.78
C GLU A 65 14.55 10.09 -0.26
N PHE A 66 13.36 10.67 -0.18
CA PHE A 66 12.15 9.98 0.29
C PHE A 66 11.83 8.75 -0.58
N LYS A 67 11.85 8.90 -1.91
CA LYS A 67 11.67 7.80 -2.86
C LYS A 67 12.68 6.68 -2.62
N LYS A 68 13.98 7.00 -2.51
CA LYS A 68 15.04 6.01 -2.28
C LYS A 68 14.87 5.27 -0.95
N MET A 69 14.44 5.97 0.08
CA MET A 69 14.14 5.34 1.37
C MET A 69 12.94 4.41 1.27
N LEU A 70 11.86 4.83 0.60
CA LEU A 70 10.68 4.01 0.38
C LEU A 70 10.99 2.76 -0.46
N GLN A 71 11.83 2.85 -1.49
CA GLN A 71 12.29 1.70 -2.27
C GLN A 71 12.94 0.64 -1.37
N LYS A 72 13.81 1.07 -0.43
CA LYS A 72 14.44 0.16 0.54
C LYS A 72 13.41 -0.40 1.52
N GLN A 73 12.51 0.45 2.02
CA GLN A 73 11.46 0.08 2.97
C GLN A 73 10.53 -1.00 2.39
N ILE A 74 10.06 -0.81 1.17
CA ILE A 74 9.19 -1.77 0.47
C ILE A 74 9.87 -3.13 0.37
N LYS A 75 11.15 -3.17 -0.04
CA LYS A 75 11.92 -4.43 -0.13
C LYS A 75 12.06 -5.16 1.22
N GLN A 76 12.11 -4.42 2.32
CA GLN A 76 12.27 -5.01 3.65
C GLN A 76 10.98 -5.62 4.20
N VAL A 77 9.83 -5.02 3.87
CA VAL A 77 8.54 -5.45 4.45
C VAL A 77 7.78 -6.44 3.57
N ILE A 78 8.07 -6.51 2.27
CA ILE A 78 7.47 -7.53 1.39
C ILE A 78 7.88 -8.94 1.85
N THR A 79 6.89 -9.82 1.97
CA THR A 79 7.11 -11.22 2.29
C THR A 79 7.50 -12.01 1.04
N TYR A 80 8.76 -12.41 0.95
CA TYR A 80 9.29 -13.18 -0.19
C TYR A 80 9.07 -14.69 -0.09
N ASP A 81 8.71 -15.22 1.08
CA ASP A 81 8.28 -16.61 1.20
C ASP A 81 6.85 -16.76 0.65
N THR A 82 6.77 -17.11 -0.63
CA THR A 82 5.49 -17.21 -1.34
C THR A 82 4.64 -18.43 -0.93
N LYS A 83 5.20 -19.37 -0.17
CA LYS A 83 4.48 -20.57 0.30
C LYS A 83 3.40 -20.22 1.32
N ILE A 84 3.60 -19.17 2.11
CA ILE A 84 2.66 -18.73 3.14
C ILE A 84 1.63 -17.70 2.63
N TRP A 85 1.67 -17.35 1.34
CA TRP A 85 0.79 -16.31 0.79
C TRP A 85 -0.70 -16.66 0.80
N SER A 86 -1.02 -17.96 0.82
CA SER A 86 -2.39 -18.44 0.85
C SER A 86 -2.95 -18.65 2.27
N THR A 87 -2.07 -18.64 3.29
CA THR A 87 -2.45 -19.05 4.66
C THR A 87 -2.28 -17.95 5.69
N ASP A 88 -1.38 -17.00 5.45
CA ASP A 88 -1.00 -16.03 6.48
C ASP A 88 -1.35 -14.60 6.10
N TYR A 89 -1.51 -13.76 7.14
CA TYR A 89 -1.64 -12.32 6.99
C TYR A 89 -0.27 -11.69 6.79
N ILE A 90 0.12 -11.48 5.55
CA ILE A 90 1.47 -11.08 5.16
C ILE A 90 1.45 -9.84 4.23
N CYS A 91 2.62 -9.23 4.05
CA CYS A 91 2.81 -8.10 3.17
C CYS A 91 3.07 -8.57 1.72
N LYS A 92 2.10 -8.36 0.84
CA LYS A 92 2.24 -8.58 -0.61
C LYS A 92 2.62 -7.28 -1.33
N PRO A 93 3.28 -7.34 -2.51
CA PRO A 93 3.63 -6.17 -3.31
C PRO A 93 2.48 -5.21 -3.58
N SER A 94 1.27 -5.73 -3.82
CA SER A 94 0.06 -4.94 -4.10
C SER A 94 -0.34 -3.94 -3.00
N LEU A 95 0.21 -4.09 -1.79
CA LEU A 95 0.03 -3.10 -0.72
C LEU A 95 0.69 -1.75 -1.07
N PHE A 96 1.74 -1.75 -1.88
CA PHE A 96 2.55 -0.58 -2.23
C PHE A 96 2.55 -0.28 -3.73
N ILE A 97 2.44 -1.33 -4.57
CA ILE A 97 2.69 -1.29 -6.00
C ILE A 97 1.45 -1.83 -6.71
N ASN A 98 0.59 -0.94 -7.17
CA ASN A 98 -0.71 -1.28 -7.74
C ASN A 98 -0.76 -1.14 -9.28
N SER A 99 0.35 -0.77 -9.92
CA SER A 99 0.47 -0.72 -11.38
C SER A 99 1.91 -0.83 -11.86
N LYS A 100 2.12 -1.21 -13.13
CA LYS A 100 3.43 -1.21 -13.79
C LYS A 100 4.04 0.19 -13.95
N SER A 101 3.23 1.24 -13.83
CA SER A 101 3.70 2.64 -13.88
C SER A 101 4.18 3.17 -12.52
N SER A 102 4.05 2.41 -11.45
CA SER A 102 4.55 2.79 -10.13
C SER A 102 6.07 3.00 -10.15
N ASP A 103 6.54 4.03 -9.45
CA ASP A 103 7.98 4.30 -9.26
C ASP A 103 8.74 3.15 -8.60
N PHE A 104 8.00 2.25 -7.94
CA PHE A 104 8.56 1.13 -7.18
C PHE A 104 8.46 -0.21 -7.94
N TYR A 105 7.80 -0.25 -9.11
CA TYR A 105 7.58 -1.50 -9.84
C TYR A 105 8.85 -2.12 -10.37
N LEU A 106 9.69 -1.38 -11.08
CA LEU A 106 10.85 -1.94 -11.79
C LEU A 106 11.81 -2.68 -10.87
N GLU A 107 12.02 -2.17 -9.65
CA GLU A 107 12.88 -2.81 -8.67
C GLU A 107 12.25 -4.02 -7.96
N ASN A 108 10.93 -4.19 -8.07
CA ASN A 108 10.17 -5.27 -7.46
C ASN A 108 9.42 -6.11 -8.51
N LYS A 109 9.82 -6.00 -9.78
CA LYS A 109 9.11 -6.58 -10.92
C LYS A 109 8.83 -8.07 -10.75
N GLU A 110 9.83 -8.85 -10.38
CA GLU A 110 9.69 -10.31 -10.27
C GLU A 110 8.63 -10.72 -9.25
N ILE A 111 8.61 -10.09 -8.07
CA ILE A 111 7.65 -10.43 -7.03
C ILE A 111 6.25 -9.87 -7.34
N CYS A 112 6.16 -8.74 -8.06
CA CYS A 112 4.88 -8.20 -8.55
C CYS A 112 4.29 -9.11 -9.64
N ASP A 113 5.11 -9.55 -10.60
CA ASP A 113 4.67 -10.47 -11.65
C ASP A 113 4.28 -11.84 -11.07
N PHE A 114 4.98 -12.29 -10.02
CA PHE A 114 4.57 -13.47 -9.26
C PHE A 114 3.20 -13.27 -8.60
N GLU A 115 2.96 -12.13 -7.94
CA GLU A 115 1.66 -11.82 -7.32
C GLU A 115 0.53 -11.82 -8.36
N TYR A 116 0.77 -11.24 -9.53
CA TYR A 116 -0.19 -11.27 -10.63
C TYR A 116 -0.60 -12.71 -10.98
N GLN A 117 0.39 -13.60 -11.17
CA GLN A 117 0.12 -15.02 -11.45
C GLN A 117 -0.54 -15.75 -10.28
N PHE A 118 -0.15 -15.40 -9.04
CA PHE A 118 -0.74 -15.94 -7.83
C PHE A 118 -2.23 -15.58 -7.73
N ILE A 119 -2.58 -14.31 -7.97
CA ILE A 119 -3.97 -13.85 -7.96
C ILE A 119 -4.80 -14.63 -9.00
N LEU A 120 -4.32 -14.78 -10.24
CA LEU A 120 -5.01 -15.54 -11.27
C LEU A 120 -5.24 -17.01 -10.91
N LYS A 121 -4.26 -17.65 -10.27
CA LYS A 121 -4.30 -19.07 -9.91
C LYS A 121 -5.13 -19.37 -8.67
N THR A 122 -5.32 -18.39 -7.79
CA THR A 122 -6.02 -18.57 -6.49
C THR A 122 -7.46 -18.08 -6.51
N GLN A 123 -7.97 -17.67 -7.68
CA GLN A 123 -9.36 -17.32 -7.84
C GLN A 123 -10.25 -18.55 -7.67
N ASN A 124 -11.30 -18.43 -6.84
CA ASN A 124 -12.30 -19.46 -6.64
C ASN A 124 -13.21 -19.58 -7.88
N GLU A 125 -13.95 -20.68 -8.00
CA GLU A 125 -14.89 -20.92 -9.10
C GLU A 125 -16.00 -19.87 -9.19
N ASP A 126 -16.39 -19.27 -8.06
CA ASP A 126 -17.38 -18.20 -7.98
C ASP A 126 -16.80 -16.78 -8.32
N GLY A 127 -15.52 -16.71 -8.68
CA GLY A 127 -14.84 -15.47 -9.01
C GLY A 127 -14.27 -14.69 -7.81
N SER A 128 -14.46 -15.20 -6.59
CA SER A 128 -13.94 -14.58 -5.36
C SER A 128 -12.51 -15.03 -5.03
N TRP A 129 -11.96 -14.47 -3.96
CA TRP A 129 -10.72 -14.92 -3.30
C TRP A 129 -10.96 -15.09 -1.81
N GLY A 130 -10.24 -16.05 -1.20
CA GLY A 130 -10.27 -16.29 0.23
C GLY A 130 -9.66 -15.15 1.04
N VAL A 131 -10.07 -15.06 2.31
CA VAL A 131 -9.44 -14.21 3.33
C VAL A 131 -8.48 -15.08 4.13
N THR A 132 -7.22 -14.65 4.29
CA THR A 132 -6.13 -15.40 4.93
C THR A 132 -5.96 -15.08 6.42
N TRP A 133 -6.91 -14.41 7.02
CA TRP A 133 -6.96 -14.08 8.46
C TRP A 133 -8.36 -14.23 9.01
N GLU A 134 -8.48 -14.29 10.33
CA GLU A 134 -9.77 -14.29 11.03
C GLU A 134 -9.67 -13.60 12.40
N TRP A 135 -10.83 -13.26 12.97
CA TRP A 135 -10.93 -12.60 14.28
C TRP A 135 -11.39 -13.63 15.33
N ASN A 136 -10.43 -14.38 15.87
CA ASN A 136 -10.73 -15.49 16.80
C ASN A 136 -11.48 -15.04 18.06
N ASP A 137 -11.22 -13.80 18.54
CA ASP A 137 -11.87 -13.23 19.71
C ASP A 137 -13.27 -12.65 19.43
N TYR A 138 -13.67 -12.54 18.15
CA TYR A 138 -14.91 -11.90 17.71
C TYR A 138 -15.59 -12.72 16.59
N PRO A 139 -16.00 -13.98 16.85
CA PRO A 139 -16.49 -14.86 15.80
C PRO A 139 -17.82 -14.43 15.17
N GLU A 140 -18.72 -13.81 15.94
CA GLU A 140 -20.00 -13.32 15.42
C GLU A 140 -19.81 -12.11 14.51
N GLU A 141 -19.00 -11.13 14.93
CA GLU A 141 -18.65 -9.96 14.13
C GLU A 141 -17.84 -10.37 12.89
N TRP A 142 -16.99 -11.37 13.03
CA TRP A 142 -16.22 -11.91 11.92
C TRP A 142 -17.12 -12.54 10.85
N ALA A 143 -18.16 -13.27 11.23
CA ALA A 143 -19.08 -13.89 10.30
C ALA A 143 -19.72 -12.88 9.32
N ILE A 144 -19.93 -11.64 9.78
CA ILE A 144 -20.44 -10.54 8.96
C ILE A 144 -19.28 -9.83 8.23
N SER A 145 -18.26 -9.43 8.97
CA SER A 145 -17.15 -8.61 8.47
C SER A 145 -16.33 -9.32 7.39
N LYS A 146 -16.21 -10.64 7.44
CA LYS A 146 -15.54 -11.46 6.43
C LYS A 146 -16.04 -11.16 5.01
N ASN A 147 -17.35 -10.98 4.84
CA ASN A 147 -17.94 -10.69 3.52
C ASN A 147 -17.47 -9.30 2.99
N TRP A 148 -17.30 -8.33 3.89
CA TRP A 148 -16.79 -7.01 3.50
C TRP A 148 -15.32 -7.07 3.12
N TRP A 149 -14.51 -7.78 3.90
CA TRP A 149 -13.10 -8.03 3.59
C TRP A 149 -12.93 -8.79 2.28
N GLN A 150 -13.76 -9.80 2.03
CA GLN A 150 -13.74 -10.54 0.77
C GLN A 150 -14.08 -9.63 -0.42
N SER A 151 -15.07 -8.74 -0.26
CA SER A 151 -15.42 -7.76 -1.29
C SER A 151 -14.27 -6.77 -1.58
N ASP A 152 -13.57 -6.30 -0.55
CA ASP A 152 -12.39 -5.44 -0.70
C ASP A 152 -11.25 -6.18 -1.44
N ILE A 153 -10.99 -7.43 -1.09
CA ILE A 153 -10.00 -8.28 -1.78
C ILE A 153 -10.37 -8.46 -3.27
N ILE A 154 -11.63 -8.74 -3.58
CA ILE A 154 -12.10 -8.88 -4.96
C ILE A 154 -11.81 -7.61 -5.75
N ILE A 155 -12.18 -6.44 -5.21
CA ILE A 155 -11.97 -5.16 -5.89
C ILE A 155 -10.48 -4.90 -6.11
N LYS A 156 -9.63 -5.15 -5.11
CA LYS A 156 -8.18 -4.96 -5.18
C LYS A 156 -7.56 -5.89 -6.23
N ASN A 157 -7.92 -7.17 -6.19
CA ASN A 157 -7.38 -8.16 -7.12
C ASN A 157 -7.79 -7.87 -8.58
N ILE A 158 -9.05 -7.50 -8.82
CA ILE A 158 -9.51 -7.12 -10.17
C ILE A 158 -8.76 -5.89 -10.70
N LYS A 159 -8.57 -4.87 -9.84
CA LYS A 159 -7.76 -3.69 -10.21
C LYS A 159 -6.32 -4.09 -10.53
N TYR A 160 -5.71 -4.92 -9.70
CA TYR A 160 -4.34 -5.40 -9.92
C TYR A 160 -4.22 -6.18 -11.23
N ILE A 161 -5.14 -7.12 -11.48
CA ILE A 161 -5.18 -7.88 -12.73
C ILE A 161 -5.24 -6.93 -13.93
N ARG A 162 -6.12 -5.93 -13.89
CA ARG A 162 -6.27 -4.96 -14.98
C ARG A 162 -4.97 -4.19 -15.25
N GLU A 163 -4.32 -3.69 -14.22
CA GLU A 163 -3.10 -2.87 -14.32
C GLU A 163 -1.85 -3.69 -14.71
N PHE A 164 -1.87 -5.00 -14.44
CA PHE A 164 -0.75 -5.90 -14.73
C PHE A 164 -0.94 -6.77 -15.98
N ASN A 165 -2.12 -6.76 -16.60
CA ASN A 165 -2.39 -7.51 -17.84
C ASN A 165 -1.98 -6.73 -19.12
N LEU A 166 -1.61 -5.46 -19.01
CA LEU A 166 -1.24 -4.59 -20.12
C LEU A 166 0.21 -4.75 -20.57
#